data_3035ba2db3a411bc21a3e51ea509354a
#
_entry.id   3035ba2db3a411bc21a3e51ea509354a
#
_cell.length_a   1.000
_cell.length_b   1.000
_cell.length_c   1.000
_cell.angle_alpha   90.00
_cell.angle_beta   90.00
_cell.angle_gamma   90.00
#
_symmetry.space_group_name_H-M   'P 1'
#
loop_
_entity.id
_entity.type
_entity.pdbx_description
1 polymer ?
#
loop_
_entity_poly.entity_id
_entity_poly.type
_entity_poly.pdbx_seq_one_letter_code
_entity_poly.pdbx_strand_id
1 'polypeptide(L)'
;MEKQKLDFLTAKARKLRDDAIEIIGHFGVGHIGGTMSVMDAFTVIYYDKANVDPKNPKKQDRDRVIMSKGHAGPAMYAVLGDLGFYPHEWESTLNRNGTNLPSHCDMNKTPGIDFTAGSLGQGLSAAVGMALTAKMDDNPATIYCFIGDGESQEGQIWEASMFAGNHGLDNLIVFLDNNKMQLDGPTDTINSLAPAADKWKAFNFFTQEINGHDLVAISDAIDAAKAQKGKPSMIILDTIKGFGASFTEGVANCHSMSIPEELWRKETGRYE
;
A
#
# COMPACT_ATOMS: atom_id res chain seq x y z
N MET A 1 2.36 20.82 6.01
CA MET A 1 0.93 20.43 6.21
C MET A 1 0.32 21.28 7.33
N GLU A 2 -0.92 21.77 7.18
CA GLU A 2 -1.64 22.51 8.25
C GLU A 2 -2.02 21.59 9.40
N LYS A 3 -2.05 22.13 10.65
CA LYS A 3 -2.31 21.33 11.86
C LYS A 3 -3.67 20.61 11.80
N GLN A 4 -4.73 21.29 11.38
CA GLN A 4 -6.07 20.68 11.30
C GLN A 4 -6.10 19.47 10.37
N LYS A 5 -5.38 19.54 9.24
CA LYS A 5 -5.24 18.43 8.30
C LYS A 5 -4.45 17.27 8.89
N LEU A 6 -3.36 17.57 9.59
CA LEU A 6 -2.57 16.56 10.29
C LEU A 6 -3.40 15.84 11.35
N ASP A 7 -4.15 16.57 12.16
CA ASP A 7 -5.03 16.00 13.20
C ASP A 7 -6.10 15.10 12.57
N PHE A 8 -6.70 15.51 11.44
CA PHE A 8 -7.64 14.70 10.68
C PHE A 8 -7.01 13.40 10.15
N LEU A 9 -5.86 13.49 9.47
CA LEU A 9 -5.18 12.32 8.90
C LEU A 9 -4.71 11.37 10.01
N THR A 10 -4.24 11.88 11.14
CA THR A 10 -3.84 11.06 12.29
C THR A 10 -5.02 10.26 12.84
N ALA A 11 -6.17 10.91 13.05
CA ALA A 11 -7.37 10.23 13.51
C ALA A 11 -7.87 9.20 12.48
N LYS A 12 -7.78 9.56 11.19
CA LYS A 12 -8.18 8.67 10.08
C LYS A 12 -7.27 7.44 9.99
N ALA A 13 -5.96 7.59 10.08
CA ALA A 13 -5.01 6.49 10.04
C ALA A 13 -5.26 5.49 11.19
N ARG A 14 -5.58 6.00 12.39
CA ARG A 14 -5.95 5.14 13.52
C ARG A 14 -7.24 4.37 13.24
N LYS A 15 -8.31 5.06 12.81
CA LYS A 15 -9.59 4.41 12.46
C LYS A 15 -9.41 3.31 11.40
N LEU A 16 -8.64 3.59 10.35
CA LEU A 16 -8.43 2.63 9.27
C LEU A 16 -7.63 1.40 9.72
N ARG A 17 -6.74 1.55 10.70
CA ARG A 17 -6.08 0.39 11.36
C ARG A 17 -7.10 -0.45 12.12
N ASP A 18 -7.98 0.18 12.89
CA ASP A 18 -9.04 -0.52 13.61
C ASP A 18 -9.97 -1.26 12.63
N ASP A 19 -10.34 -0.62 11.50
CA ASP A 19 -11.16 -1.24 10.45
C ASP A 19 -10.44 -2.45 9.83
N ALA A 20 -9.15 -2.33 9.51
CA ALA A 20 -8.37 -3.43 8.93
C ALA A 20 -8.22 -4.61 9.90
N ILE A 21 -8.03 -4.33 11.20
CA ILE A 21 -7.99 -5.36 12.25
C ILE A 21 -9.33 -6.09 12.34
N GLU A 22 -10.44 -5.36 12.31
CA GLU A 22 -11.80 -5.93 12.34
C GLU A 22 -12.08 -6.76 11.09
N ILE A 23 -11.79 -6.23 9.89
CA ILE A 23 -11.95 -6.95 8.62
C ILE A 23 -11.23 -8.31 8.67
N ILE A 24 -9.97 -8.34 9.14
CA ILE A 24 -9.22 -9.59 9.27
C ILE A 24 -9.79 -10.45 10.40
N GLY A 25 -10.17 -9.84 11.50
CA GLY A 25 -10.73 -10.50 12.69
C GLY A 25 -12.04 -11.25 12.41
N HIS A 26 -12.88 -10.75 11.52
CA HIS A 26 -14.10 -11.47 11.09
C HIS A 26 -13.83 -12.81 10.42
N PHE A 27 -12.68 -12.96 9.76
CA PHE A 27 -12.23 -14.24 9.21
C PHE A 27 -11.42 -15.05 10.23
N GLY A 28 -10.78 -14.38 11.19
CA GLY A 28 -10.04 -14.99 12.30
C GLY A 28 -8.57 -15.25 12.01
N VAL A 29 -8.09 -15.02 10.78
CA VAL A 29 -6.68 -15.15 10.39
C VAL A 29 -6.40 -14.27 9.16
N GLY A 30 -5.19 -13.68 9.06
CA GLY A 30 -4.81 -12.90 7.89
C GLY A 30 -3.47 -12.20 7.99
N HIS A 31 -3.12 -11.52 6.89
CA HIS A 31 -1.83 -10.86 6.72
C HIS A 31 -1.81 -9.48 7.39
N ILE A 32 -1.77 -9.47 8.72
CA ILE A 32 -1.89 -8.23 9.51
C ILE A 32 -0.62 -7.36 9.44
N GLY A 33 0.56 -7.97 9.50
CA GLY A 33 1.82 -7.22 9.61
C GLY A 33 2.04 -6.22 8.48
N GLY A 34 1.98 -6.70 7.22
CA GLY A 34 2.15 -5.85 6.04
C GLY A 34 0.95 -4.95 5.74
N THR A 35 -0.22 -5.25 6.28
CA THR A 35 -1.42 -4.40 6.24
C THR A 35 -1.23 -3.15 7.11
N MET A 36 -0.73 -3.34 8.32
CA MET A 36 -0.57 -2.26 9.29
C MET A 36 0.56 -1.29 8.92
N SER A 37 1.69 -1.81 8.37
CA SER A 37 2.86 -1.00 8.05
C SER A 37 2.61 0.09 7.01
N VAL A 38 1.67 -0.11 6.08
CA VAL A 38 1.41 0.83 4.98
C VAL A 38 0.25 1.80 5.23
N MET A 39 -0.45 1.68 6.36
CA MET A 39 -1.70 2.40 6.58
C MET A 39 -1.54 3.93 6.57
N ASP A 40 -0.42 4.46 7.09
CA ASP A 40 -0.15 5.90 7.08
C ASP A 40 -0.01 6.43 5.66
N ALA A 41 0.73 5.73 4.81
CA ALA A 41 0.89 6.10 3.41
C ALA A 41 -0.43 6.02 2.63
N PHE A 42 -1.24 4.98 2.86
CA PHE A 42 -2.59 4.87 2.27
C PHE A 42 -3.49 6.01 2.73
N THR A 43 -3.45 6.35 4.00
CA THR A 43 -4.23 7.47 4.54
C THR A 43 -3.87 8.78 3.84
N VAL A 44 -2.59 9.10 3.69
CA VAL A 44 -2.16 10.33 3.01
C VAL A 44 -2.57 10.30 1.54
N ILE A 45 -2.37 9.18 0.85
CA ILE A 45 -2.71 9.07 -0.59
C ILE A 45 -4.21 9.31 -0.79
N TYR A 46 -5.06 8.55 -0.12
CA TYR A 46 -6.50 8.55 -0.41
C TYR A 46 -7.25 9.76 0.15
N TYR A 47 -6.76 10.39 1.23
CA TYR A 47 -7.45 11.53 1.87
C TYR A 47 -6.80 12.88 1.60
N ASP A 48 -5.63 12.91 0.92
CA ASP A 48 -4.92 14.15 0.62
C ASP A 48 -4.42 14.28 -0.81
N LYS A 49 -3.96 13.20 -1.45
CA LYS A 49 -3.14 13.31 -2.66
C LYS A 49 -3.79 12.75 -3.92
N ALA A 50 -4.57 11.69 -3.83
CA ALA A 50 -5.06 10.98 -5.01
C ALA A 50 -6.39 11.55 -5.52
N ASN A 51 -6.49 11.65 -6.84
CA ASN A 51 -7.73 11.93 -7.54
C ASN A 51 -8.53 10.64 -7.69
N VAL A 52 -9.38 10.32 -6.73
CA VAL A 52 -10.26 9.15 -6.72
C VAL A 52 -11.70 9.56 -6.42
N ASP A 53 -12.68 8.84 -6.97
CA ASP A 53 -14.10 9.10 -6.76
C ASP A 53 -14.86 7.77 -6.54
N PRO A 54 -15.35 7.50 -5.33
CA PRO A 54 -16.10 6.27 -5.05
C PRO A 54 -17.41 6.18 -5.85
N LYS A 55 -17.99 7.31 -6.28
CA LYS A 55 -19.20 7.34 -7.11
C LYS A 55 -18.91 7.04 -8.59
N ASN A 56 -17.64 7.20 -9.00
CA ASN A 56 -17.18 6.88 -10.34
C ASN A 56 -15.84 6.14 -10.31
N PRO A 57 -15.81 4.91 -9.79
CA PRO A 57 -14.57 4.15 -9.61
C PRO A 57 -13.85 3.79 -10.91
N LYS A 58 -14.52 3.98 -12.07
CA LYS A 58 -13.95 3.73 -13.41
C LYS A 58 -13.62 5.01 -14.19
N LYS A 59 -13.62 6.18 -13.52
CA LYS A 59 -13.24 7.44 -14.15
C LYS A 59 -11.86 7.32 -14.81
N GLN A 60 -11.74 7.77 -16.06
CA GLN A 60 -10.56 7.52 -16.89
C GLN A 60 -9.32 8.27 -16.39
N ASP A 61 -9.49 9.52 -15.94
CA ASP A 61 -8.43 10.42 -15.47
C ASP A 61 -8.17 10.33 -13.95
N ARG A 62 -8.72 9.32 -13.27
CA ARG A 62 -8.42 9.08 -11.86
C ARG A 62 -7.02 8.50 -11.67
N ASP A 63 -6.42 8.77 -10.55
CA ASP A 63 -5.20 8.09 -10.13
C ASP A 63 -5.44 6.58 -9.95
N ARG A 64 -4.38 5.79 -10.05
CA ARG A 64 -4.39 4.33 -9.83
C ARG A 64 -3.52 3.99 -8.64
N VAL A 65 -4.00 3.07 -7.82
CA VAL A 65 -3.25 2.60 -6.65
C VAL A 65 -3.13 1.07 -6.71
N ILE A 66 -1.91 0.59 -6.93
CA ILE A 66 -1.59 -0.83 -7.07
C ILE A 66 -0.92 -1.33 -5.79
N MET A 67 -1.54 -2.29 -5.13
CA MET A 67 -0.93 -3.06 -4.05
C MET A 67 -0.22 -4.28 -4.64
N SER A 68 1.06 -4.14 -5.01
CA SER A 68 1.83 -5.25 -5.61
C SER A 68 2.01 -6.40 -4.62
N LYS A 69 2.29 -6.09 -3.33
CA LYS A 69 2.23 -7.08 -2.25
C LYS A 69 0.78 -7.37 -1.84
N GLY A 70 0.05 -8.06 -2.72
CA GLY A 70 -1.41 -8.25 -2.65
C GLY A 70 -1.95 -8.79 -1.34
N HIS A 71 -1.11 -9.46 -0.53
CA HIS A 71 -1.47 -9.94 0.80
C HIS A 71 -1.78 -8.80 1.80
N ALA A 72 -1.29 -7.58 1.57
CA ALA A 72 -1.68 -6.40 2.34
C ALA A 72 -3.02 -5.78 1.88
N GLY A 73 -3.82 -6.52 1.11
CA GLY A 73 -5.15 -6.13 0.63
C GLY A 73 -6.10 -5.57 1.69
N PRO A 74 -6.13 -6.08 2.93
CA PRO A 74 -6.98 -5.52 3.98
C PRO A 74 -6.75 -4.03 4.25
N ALA A 75 -5.53 -3.50 4.02
CA ALA A 75 -5.28 -2.05 4.10
C ALA A 75 -6.07 -1.28 3.04
N MET A 76 -6.09 -1.78 1.79
CA MET A 76 -6.91 -1.18 0.73
C MET A 76 -8.39 -1.31 1.03
N TYR A 77 -8.84 -2.46 1.53
CA TYR A 77 -10.25 -2.67 1.85
C TYR A 77 -10.73 -1.69 2.92
N ALA A 78 -9.99 -1.51 4.02
CA ALA A 78 -10.34 -0.55 5.05
C ALA A 78 -10.51 0.88 4.47
N VAL A 79 -9.59 1.31 3.62
CA VAL A 79 -9.65 2.64 2.99
C VAL A 79 -10.81 2.74 1.99
N LEU A 80 -10.99 1.75 1.12
CA LEU A 80 -12.03 1.76 0.10
C LEU A 80 -13.44 1.65 0.71
N GLY A 81 -13.59 0.89 1.80
CA GLY A 81 -14.84 0.81 2.57
C GLY A 81 -15.18 2.15 3.22
N ASP A 82 -14.24 2.76 3.93
CA ASP A 82 -14.44 4.06 4.58
C ASP A 82 -14.75 5.19 3.58
N LEU A 83 -14.23 5.11 2.37
CA LEU A 83 -14.56 6.03 1.27
C LEU A 83 -15.90 5.73 0.58
N GLY A 84 -16.49 4.56 0.81
CA GLY A 84 -17.76 4.16 0.21
C GLY A 84 -17.67 3.59 -1.20
N PHE A 85 -16.54 2.96 -1.56
CA PHE A 85 -16.42 2.23 -2.84
C PHE A 85 -17.27 0.97 -2.89
N TYR A 86 -17.61 0.39 -1.73
CA TYR A 86 -18.44 -0.79 -1.60
C TYR A 86 -19.26 -0.73 -0.30
N PRO A 87 -20.33 -1.55 -0.17
CA PRO A 87 -21.17 -1.59 1.01
C PRO A 87 -20.40 -2.11 2.25
N HIS A 88 -20.55 -1.46 3.40
CA HIS A 88 -19.83 -1.79 4.64
C HIS A 88 -20.02 -3.24 5.11
N GLU A 89 -21.19 -3.84 4.85
CA GLU A 89 -21.47 -5.24 5.19
C GLU A 89 -20.51 -6.25 4.53
N TRP A 90 -19.77 -5.86 3.47
CA TRP A 90 -18.78 -6.73 2.86
C TRP A 90 -17.57 -6.97 3.77
N GLU A 91 -17.27 -6.07 4.67
CA GLU A 91 -16.09 -6.13 5.55
C GLU A 91 -16.08 -7.41 6.41
N SER A 92 -17.26 -7.88 6.83
CA SER A 92 -17.40 -9.15 7.57
C SER A 92 -17.23 -10.42 6.71
N THR A 93 -17.04 -10.26 5.40
CA THR A 93 -16.98 -11.39 4.45
C THR A 93 -15.58 -11.70 3.95
N LEU A 94 -14.54 -11.03 4.46
CA LEU A 94 -13.16 -11.26 4.02
C LEU A 94 -12.88 -12.76 3.85
N ASN A 95 -12.33 -13.14 2.70
CA ASN A 95 -11.85 -14.49 2.39
C ASN A 95 -12.88 -15.62 2.53
N ARG A 96 -14.17 -15.31 2.66
CA ARG A 96 -15.26 -16.30 2.65
C ARG A 96 -15.64 -16.69 1.22
N ASN A 97 -16.22 -17.88 1.04
CA ASN A 97 -16.70 -18.31 -0.27
C ASN A 97 -17.70 -17.31 -0.86
N GLY A 98 -17.46 -16.87 -2.11
CA GLY A 98 -18.31 -15.89 -2.80
C GLY A 98 -18.07 -14.43 -2.40
N THR A 99 -17.12 -14.14 -1.52
CA THR A 99 -16.80 -12.76 -1.12
C THR A 99 -16.35 -11.88 -2.28
N ASN A 100 -16.59 -10.59 -2.14
CA ASN A 100 -15.98 -9.54 -2.97
C ASN A 100 -14.68 -8.98 -2.35
N LEU A 101 -14.28 -9.45 -1.15
CA LEU A 101 -13.03 -9.08 -0.46
C LEU A 101 -12.15 -10.33 -0.28
N PRO A 102 -11.49 -10.82 -1.34
CA PRO A 102 -10.59 -11.96 -1.22
C PRO A 102 -9.32 -11.61 -0.42
N SER A 103 -8.60 -12.62 0.05
CA SER A 103 -7.35 -12.45 0.84
C SER A 103 -6.29 -11.59 0.14
N HIS A 104 -6.22 -11.65 -1.19
CA HIS A 104 -5.37 -10.83 -2.04
C HIS A 104 -6.26 -10.00 -2.98
N CYS A 105 -5.84 -8.77 -3.27
CA CYS A 105 -6.63 -7.83 -4.08
C CYS A 105 -7.04 -8.43 -5.44
N ASP A 106 -8.32 -8.28 -5.80
CA ASP A 106 -8.88 -8.71 -7.10
C ASP A 106 -9.71 -7.58 -7.74
N MET A 107 -9.22 -7.06 -8.86
CA MET A 107 -9.85 -5.94 -9.59
C MET A 107 -11.21 -6.30 -10.19
N ASN A 108 -11.51 -7.60 -10.35
CA ASN A 108 -12.77 -8.06 -10.90
C ASN A 108 -13.87 -8.20 -9.82
N LYS A 109 -13.49 -8.13 -8.54
CA LYS A 109 -14.39 -8.31 -7.40
C LYS A 109 -14.61 -7.04 -6.60
N THR A 110 -13.54 -6.33 -6.28
CA THR A 110 -13.60 -5.18 -5.37
C THR A 110 -13.53 -3.86 -6.13
N PRO A 111 -14.58 -3.02 -6.13
CA PRO A 111 -14.51 -1.68 -6.71
C PRO A 111 -13.37 -0.85 -6.09
N GLY A 112 -12.62 -0.13 -6.94
CA GLY A 112 -11.48 0.67 -6.50
C GLY A 112 -10.13 -0.07 -6.49
N ILE A 113 -10.13 -1.40 -6.66
CA ILE A 113 -8.91 -2.17 -6.89
C ILE A 113 -8.53 -2.09 -8.37
N ASP A 114 -7.29 -1.70 -8.64
CA ASP A 114 -6.78 -1.46 -10.01
C ASP A 114 -6.02 -2.63 -10.62
N PHE A 115 -5.58 -3.58 -9.80
CA PHE A 115 -4.82 -4.75 -10.25
C PHE A 115 -5.07 -5.96 -9.36
N THR A 116 -5.27 -7.12 -9.98
CA THR A 116 -5.36 -8.41 -9.27
C THR A 116 -3.95 -8.86 -8.91
N ALA A 117 -3.62 -8.82 -7.62
CA ALA A 117 -2.30 -9.15 -7.08
C ALA A 117 -2.33 -10.48 -6.33
N GLY A 118 -1.16 -11.11 -6.19
CA GLY A 118 -0.99 -12.37 -5.46
C GLY A 118 0.41 -12.92 -5.65
N SER A 119 0.86 -13.02 -6.91
CA SER A 119 2.25 -13.32 -7.25
C SER A 119 3.09 -12.06 -7.07
N LEU A 120 4.05 -12.10 -6.16
CA LEU A 120 4.92 -10.95 -5.86
C LEU A 120 5.73 -10.54 -7.10
N GLY A 121 6.01 -9.25 -7.21
CA GLY A 121 6.75 -8.65 -8.33
C GLY A 121 5.91 -8.26 -9.54
N GLN A 122 4.71 -8.84 -9.72
CA GLN A 122 3.86 -8.59 -10.90
C GLN A 122 3.26 -7.18 -10.93
N GLY A 123 2.88 -6.65 -9.75
CA GLY A 123 2.16 -5.38 -9.65
C GLY A 123 2.97 -4.20 -10.15
N LEU A 124 4.29 -4.17 -9.94
CA LEU A 124 5.13 -3.09 -10.44
C LEU A 124 5.17 -3.06 -11.98
N SER A 125 5.25 -4.22 -12.63
CA SER A 125 5.20 -4.30 -14.10
C SER A 125 3.87 -3.79 -14.66
N ALA A 126 2.76 -4.13 -14.00
CA ALA A 126 1.44 -3.60 -14.36
C ALA A 126 1.37 -2.07 -14.17
N ALA A 127 1.89 -1.56 -13.04
CA ALA A 127 1.95 -0.12 -12.76
C ALA A 127 2.78 0.63 -13.81
N VAL A 128 3.90 0.08 -14.24
CA VAL A 128 4.74 0.62 -15.32
C VAL A 128 3.97 0.69 -16.64
N GLY A 129 3.23 -0.38 -17.00
CA GLY A 129 2.37 -0.39 -18.18
C GLY A 129 1.28 0.69 -18.12
N MET A 130 0.61 0.83 -16.96
CA MET A 130 -0.41 1.87 -16.74
C MET A 130 0.18 3.28 -16.84
N ALA A 131 1.37 3.50 -16.26
CA ALA A 131 2.06 4.80 -16.32
C ALA A 131 2.47 5.15 -17.74
N LEU A 132 2.98 4.21 -18.50
CA LEU A 132 3.33 4.39 -19.90
C LEU A 132 2.08 4.73 -20.72
N THR A 133 1.01 3.97 -20.59
CA THR A 133 -0.26 4.21 -21.30
C THR A 133 -0.82 5.59 -20.97
N ALA A 134 -0.85 5.97 -19.69
CA ALA A 134 -1.31 7.29 -19.29
C ALA A 134 -0.51 8.42 -19.95
N LYS A 135 0.81 8.28 -20.07
CA LYS A 135 1.65 9.24 -20.79
C LYS A 135 1.36 9.27 -22.30
N MET A 136 1.14 8.12 -22.91
CA MET A 136 0.83 8.03 -24.35
C MET A 136 -0.53 8.66 -24.70
N ASP A 137 -1.48 8.60 -23.76
CA ASP A 137 -2.84 9.12 -23.91
C ASP A 137 -3.01 10.56 -23.39
N ASP A 138 -1.90 11.23 -23.01
CA ASP A 138 -1.92 12.55 -22.34
C ASP A 138 -2.86 12.59 -21.11
N ASN A 139 -2.99 11.47 -20.43
CA ASN A 139 -3.83 11.32 -19.25
C ASN A 139 -3.06 11.79 -17.99
N PRO A 140 -3.62 12.72 -17.18
CA PRO A 140 -2.93 13.30 -16.03
C PRO A 140 -2.80 12.35 -14.83
N ALA A 141 -3.29 11.12 -14.91
CA ALA A 141 -3.31 10.17 -13.80
C ALA A 141 -1.91 9.88 -13.24
N THR A 142 -1.79 9.95 -11.92
CA THR A 142 -0.63 9.43 -11.19
C THR A 142 -0.85 7.95 -10.88
N ILE A 143 0.18 7.15 -11.08
CA ILE A 143 0.16 5.72 -10.76
C ILE A 143 1.00 5.50 -9.50
N TYR A 144 0.34 5.10 -8.41
CA TYR A 144 0.97 4.74 -7.15
C TYR A 144 1.11 3.22 -7.08
N CYS A 145 2.28 2.71 -6.73
CA CYS A 145 2.52 1.28 -6.59
C CYS A 145 3.22 0.96 -5.28
N PHE A 146 2.64 0.07 -4.48
CA PHE A 146 3.22 -0.39 -3.22
C PHE A 146 3.89 -1.75 -3.42
N ILE A 147 5.19 -1.82 -3.14
CA ILE A 147 5.98 -3.04 -3.10
C ILE A 147 6.52 -3.29 -1.68
N GLY A 148 6.82 -4.54 -1.38
CA GLY A 148 7.47 -4.92 -0.11
C GLY A 148 8.98 -5.09 -0.27
N ASP A 149 9.69 -5.06 0.85
CA ASP A 149 11.14 -5.32 0.90
C ASP A 149 11.47 -6.76 0.48
N GLY A 150 10.78 -7.76 1.02
CA GLY A 150 10.90 -9.14 0.55
C GLY A 150 10.48 -9.33 -0.91
N GLU A 151 9.43 -8.65 -1.36
CA GLU A 151 9.00 -8.63 -2.77
C GLU A 151 10.08 -8.06 -3.70
N SER A 152 10.85 -7.10 -3.23
CA SER A 152 11.92 -6.47 -4.02
C SER A 152 13.10 -7.41 -4.31
N GLN A 153 13.09 -8.63 -3.77
CA GLN A 153 14.04 -9.69 -4.11
C GLN A 153 13.68 -10.41 -5.42
N GLU A 154 12.43 -10.23 -5.91
CA GLU A 154 12.01 -10.75 -7.21
C GLU A 154 12.71 -10.02 -8.36
N GLY A 155 13.27 -10.78 -9.33
CA GLY A 155 13.98 -10.22 -10.49
C GLY A 155 13.12 -9.26 -11.31
N GLN A 156 11.82 -9.53 -11.43
CA GLN A 156 10.87 -8.74 -12.18
C GLN A 156 10.71 -7.30 -11.65
N ILE A 157 10.94 -7.06 -10.36
CA ILE A 157 10.96 -5.70 -9.78
C ILE A 157 12.05 -4.86 -10.46
N TRP A 158 13.24 -5.45 -10.65
CA TRP A 158 14.38 -4.75 -11.25
C TRP A 158 14.24 -4.59 -12.77
N GLU A 159 13.65 -5.57 -13.44
CA GLU A 159 13.31 -5.47 -14.88
C GLU A 159 12.32 -4.32 -15.12
N ALA A 160 11.24 -4.25 -14.34
CA ALA A 160 10.26 -3.17 -14.41
C ALA A 160 10.88 -1.80 -14.08
N SER A 161 11.77 -1.75 -13.09
CA SER A 161 12.45 -0.52 -12.69
C SER A 161 13.37 0.01 -13.77
N MET A 162 14.16 -0.87 -14.41
CA MET A 162 15.02 -0.49 -15.54
C MET A 162 14.19 0.13 -16.67
N PHE A 163 13.08 -0.50 -17.00
CA PHE A 163 12.17 0.02 -18.03
C PHE A 163 11.60 1.39 -17.66
N ALA A 164 11.07 1.53 -16.42
CA ALA A 164 10.46 2.76 -15.94
C ALA A 164 11.46 3.93 -15.96
N GLY A 165 12.68 3.70 -15.46
CA GLY A 165 13.73 4.72 -15.42
C GLY A 165 14.22 5.12 -16.82
N ASN A 166 14.35 4.15 -17.75
CA ASN A 166 14.75 4.43 -19.13
C ASN A 166 13.69 5.23 -19.90
N HIS A 167 12.40 4.98 -19.63
CA HIS A 167 11.30 5.70 -20.28
C HIS A 167 10.87 6.97 -19.55
N GLY A 168 11.54 7.35 -18.45
CA GLY A 168 11.28 8.58 -17.71
C GLY A 168 9.81 8.71 -17.25
N LEU A 169 9.24 7.63 -16.67
CA LEU A 169 7.83 7.59 -16.28
C LEU A 169 7.58 8.43 -15.01
N ASP A 170 7.59 9.74 -15.14
CA ASP A 170 7.46 10.71 -14.04
C ASP A 170 6.06 10.81 -13.42
N ASN A 171 5.09 10.07 -13.97
CA ASN A 171 3.76 9.85 -13.41
C ASN A 171 3.68 8.55 -12.59
N LEU A 172 4.80 7.83 -12.39
CA LEU A 172 4.90 6.63 -11.55
C LEU A 172 5.57 6.97 -10.23
N ILE A 173 4.89 6.71 -9.11
CA ILE A 173 5.40 6.82 -7.74
C ILE A 173 5.34 5.45 -7.09
N VAL A 174 6.51 4.88 -6.81
CA VAL A 174 6.63 3.58 -6.15
C VAL A 174 6.94 3.79 -4.68
N PHE A 175 6.22 3.08 -3.81
CA PHE A 175 6.49 3.02 -2.37
C PHE A 175 7.08 1.67 -2.03
N LEU A 176 8.26 1.69 -1.42
CA LEU A 176 8.86 0.51 -0.82
C LEU A 176 8.51 0.47 0.66
N ASP A 177 7.66 -0.47 1.07
CA ASP A 177 7.43 -0.78 2.48
C ASP A 177 8.65 -1.52 3.03
N ASN A 178 9.61 -0.75 3.54
CA ASN A 178 10.87 -1.25 4.09
C ASN A 178 10.69 -1.55 5.59
N ASN A 179 9.85 -2.54 5.89
CA ASN A 179 9.59 -2.95 7.27
C ASN A 179 10.62 -3.95 7.80
N LYS A 180 11.64 -4.30 7.00
CA LYS A 180 12.83 -5.11 7.31
C LYS A 180 12.51 -6.58 7.61
N MET A 181 11.29 -7.03 7.30
CA MET A 181 10.82 -8.37 7.62
C MET A 181 10.09 -9.00 6.42
N GLN A 182 10.53 -10.16 5.98
CA GLN A 182 9.81 -11.01 5.06
C GLN A 182 9.17 -12.21 5.78
N LEU A 183 8.62 -13.18 5.03
CA LEU A 183 7.90 -14.32 5.61
C LEU A 183 8.79 -15.13 6.58
N ASP A 184 10.02 -15.42 6.16
CA ASP A 184 10.94 -16.34 6.85
C ASP A 184 11.87 -15.65 7.87
N GLY A 185 11.76 -14.31 8.02
CA GLY A 185 12.57 -13.58 8.99
C GLY A 185 13.05 -12.20 8.49
N PRO A 186 14.07 -11.64 9.14
CA PRO A 186 14.64 -10.33 8.75
C PRO A 186 15.24 -10.36 7.34
N THR A 187 14.95 -9.34 6.55
CA THR A 187 15.44 -9.24 5.16
C THR A 187 16.95 -9.16 5.07
N ASP A 188 17.63 -8.58 6.05
CA ASP A 188 19.09 -8.47 6.07
C ASP A 188 19.82 -9.81 6.27
N THR A 189 19.17 -10.78 6.92
CA THR A 189 19.72 -12.12 7.13
C THR A 189 19.39 -13.10 6.02
N ILE A 190 18.30 -12.86 5.27
CA ILE A 190 17.85 -13.75 4.19
C ILE A 190 18.43 -13.30 2.85
N ASN A 191 18.10 -12.09 2.41
CA ASN A 191 18.63 -11.50 1.18
C ASN A 191 18.51 -9.96 1.25
N SER A 192 19.57 -9.30 1.70
CA SER A 192 19.57 -7.86 1.98
C SER A 192 19.34 -6.99 0.76
N LEU A 193 18.44 -6.01 0.90
CA LEU A 193 18.27 -4.94 -0.08
C LEU A 193 19.28 -3.82 0.05
N ALA A 194 20.06 -3.77 1.12
CA ALA A 194 20.99 -2.67 1.35
C ALA A 194 22.12 -2.64 0.28
N PRO A 195 22.53 -1.46 -0.18
CA PRO A 195 21.91 -0.15 0.02
C PRO A 195 20.69 0.04 -0.92
N ALA A 196 19.48 0.06 -0.38
CA ALA A 196 18.25 0.09 -1.20
C ALA A 196 18.18 1.37 -2.06
N ALA A 197 18.35 2.54 -1.45
CA ALA A 197 18.24 3.82 -2.16
C ALA A 197 19.20 3.94 -3.36
N ASP A 198 20.42 3.45 -3.23
CA ASP A 198 21.41 3.55 -4.32
C ASP A 198 21.09 2.63 -5.49
N LYS A 199 20.47 1.47 -5.23
CA LYS A 199 19.97 0.59 -6.29
C LYS A 199 18.90 1.31 -7.13
N TRP A 200 17.92 1.94 -6.48
CA TRP A 200 16.86 2.68 -7.19
C TRP A 200 17.39 3.91 -7.94
N LYS A 201 18.34 4.64 -7.34
CA LYS A 201 19.04 5.74 -8.04
C LYS A 201 19.77 5.26 -9.29
N ALA A 202 20.42 4.08 -9.23
CA ALA A 202 21.11 3.49 -10.38
C ALA A 202 20.15 3.14 -11.53
N PHE A 203 18.88 2.84 -11.23
CA PHE A 203 17.82 2.69 -12.23
C PHE A 203 17.16 4.02 -12.63
N ASN A 204 17.80 5.17 -12.36
CA ASN A 204 17.33 6.51 -12.72
C ASN A 204 16.01 6.94 -12.01
N PHE A 205 15.72 6.43 -10.81
CA PHE A 205 14.61 6.93 -10.00
C PHE A 205 15.00 8.18 -9.20
N PHE A 206 14.05 9.10 -9.03
CA PHE A 206 14.10 10.10 -7.96
C PHE A 206 13.78 9.40 -6.63
N THR A 207 14.78 9.21 -5.80
CA THR A 207 14.67 8.35 -4.61
C THR A 207 14.69 9.18 -3.33
N GLN A 208 13.72 8.94 -2.47
CA GLN A 208 13.58 9.55 -1.15
C GLN A 208 13.49 8.43 -0.08
N GLU A 209 14.11 8.63 1.06
CA GLU A 209 14.04 7.75 2.22
C GLU A 209 13.45 8.53 3.39
N ILE A 210 12.33 8.07 3.95
CA ILE A 210 11.58 8.79 4.98
C ILE A 210 11.07 7.85 6.06
N ASN A 211 10.72 8.40 7.22
CA ASN A 211 9.93 7.69 8.22
C ASN A 211 8.53 7.41 7.64
N GLY A 212 8.21 6.12 7.44
CA GLY A 212 6.96 5.67 6.85
C GLY A 212 5.73 5.81 7.76
N HIS A 213 5.92 6.30 8.99
CA HIS A 213 4.85 6.59 9.96
C HIS A 213 4.69 8.09 10.22
N ASP A 214 5.45 8.94 9.53
CA ASP A 214 5.31 10.40 9.59
C ASP A 214 4.43 10.89 8.43
N LEU A 215 3.18 11.23 8.73
CA LEU A 215 2.19 11.69 7.75
C LEU A 215 2.63 12.96 7.02
N VAL A 216 3.41 13.84 7.68
CA VAL A 216 3.93 15.06 7.05
C VAL A 216 5.03 14.70 6.07
N ALA A 217 5.99 13.87 6.49
CA ALA A 217 7.09 13.41 5.62
C ALA A 217 6.56 12.66 4.39
N ILE A 218 5.53 11.80 4.55
CA ILE A 218 4.87 11.10 3.45
C ILE A 218 4.23 12.10 2.48
N SER A 219 3.47 13.08 3.00
CA SER A 219 2.81 14.10 2.19
C SER A 219 3.82 14.92 1.37
N ASP A 220 4.89 15.38 2.01
CA ASP A 220 5.92 16.20 1.38
C ASP A 220 6.71 15.39 0.33
N ALA A 221 6.98 14.11 0.60
CA ALA A 221 7.64 13.22 -0.34
C ALA A 221 6.80 12.97 -1.60
N ILE A 222 5.47 12.82 -1.46
CA ILE A 222 4.56 12.68 -2.60
C ILE A 222 4.53 13.98 -3.42
N ASP A 223 4.48 15.15 -2.77
CA ASP A 223 4.49 16.43 -3.47
C ASP A 223 5.81 16.64 -4.24
N ALA A 224 6.95 16.29 -3.64
CA ALA A 224 8.25 16.31 -4.32
C ALA A 224 8.28 15.32 -5.51
N ALA A 225 7.72 14.14 -5.36
CA ALA A 225 7.62 13.14 -6.42
C ALA A 225 6.74 13.63 -7.60
N LYS A 226 5.60 14.26 -7.33
CA LYS A 226 4.73 14.85 -8.36
C LYS A 226 5.38 16.04 -9.09
N ALA A 227 6.24 16.79 -8.38
CA ALA A 227 6.99 17.90 -8.96
C ALA A 227 8.17 17.44 -9.83
N GLN A 228 8.71 16.24 -9.58
CA GLN A 228 9.81 15.66 -10.33
C GLN A 228 9.38 15.37 -11.76
N LYS A 229 10.24 15.72 -12.75
CA LYS A 229 9.99 15.45 -14.17
C LYS A 229 11.08 14.59 -14.79
N GLY A 230 10.66 13.77 -15.76
CA GLY A 230 11.54 12.92 -16.54
C GLY A 230 12.12 11.72 -15.81
N LYS A 231 11.67 11.43 -14.60
CA LYS A 231 12.09 10.25 -13.81
C LYS A 231 10.92 9.70 -12.98
N PRO A 232 10.75 8.39 -12.89
CA PRO A 232 9.87 7.80 -11.88
C PRO A 232 10.40 8.09 -10.48
N SER A 233 9.52 8.02 -9.49
CA SER A 233 9.88 8.28 -8.09
C SER A 233 9.82 6.99 -7.28
N MET A 234 10.79 6.83 -6.36
CA MET A 234 10.81 5.81 -5.32
C MET A 234 10.80 6.49 -3.95
N ILE A 235 9.78 6.18 -3.16
CA ILE A 235 9.69 6.60 -1.76
C ILE A 235 9.90 5.36 -0.89
N ILE A 236 11.05 5.28 -0.24
CA ILE A 236 11.37 4.21 0.70
C ILE A 236 10.79 4.60 2.05
N LEU A 237 9.81 3.85 2.48
CA LEU A 237 9.15 4.02 3.78
C LEU A 237 9.89 3.19 4.82
N ASP A 238 10.64 3.81 5.71
CA ASP A 238 11.17 3.14 6.90
C ASP A 238 10.00 2.89 7.87
N THR A 239 9.51 1.65 7.90
CA THR A 239 8.31 1.25 8.63
C THR A 239 8.62 0.17 9.66
N ILE A 240 7.65 -0.03 10.56
CA ILE A 240 7.62 -1.15 11.51
C ILE A 240 6.51 -2.10 11.06
N LYS A 241 6.84 -3.38 10.83
CA LYS A 241 5.85 -4.38 10.51
C LYS A 241 4.84 -4.53 11.65
N GLY A 242 3.54 -4.44 11.35
CA GLY A 242 2.51 -4.51 12.37
C GLY A 242 2.26 -3.23 13.16
N PHE A 243 2.79 -2.09 12.74
CA PHE A 243 2.72 -0.80 13.45
C PHE A 243 1.29 -0.37 13.81
N GLY A 244 1.10 0.02 15.08
CA GLY A 244 -0.15 0.57 15.60
C GLY A 244 -1.17 -0.46 16.04
N ALA A 245 -0.82 -1.77 16.08
CA ALA A 245 -1.60 -2.81 16.73
C ALA A 245 -0.74 -3.49 17.81
N SER A 246 -1.20 -3.44 19.06
CA SER A 246 -0.39 -3.82 20.23
C SER A 246 0.10 -5.27 20.21
N PHE A 247 -0.60 -6.13 19.50
CA PHE A 247 -0.29 -7.57 19.40
C PHE A 247 0.56 -7.94 18.18
N THR A 248 0.89 -6.99 17.29
CA THR A 248 1.67 -7.22 16.06
C THR A 248 2.92 -6.37 15.95
N GLU A 249 2.94 -5.19 16.54
CA GLU A 249 4.05 -4.26 16.42
C GLU A 249 5.35 -4.87 16.99
N GLY A 250 6.36 -5.00 16.13
CA GLY A 250 7.64 -5.60 16.51
C GLY A 250 7.62 -7.13 16.70
N VAL A 251 6.51 -7.79 16.39
CA VAL A 251 6.40 -9.26 16.49
C VAL A 251 6.93 -9.90 15.22
N ALA A 252 7.94 -10.76 15.33
CA ALA A 252 8.60 -11.38 14.17
C ALA A 252 7.63 -12.17 13.27
N ASN A 253 6.68 -12.90 13.83
CA ASN A 253 5.77 -13.78 13.12
C ASN A 253 4.41 -13.14 12.77
N CYS A 254 4.33 -11.79 12.67
CA CYS A 254 3.08 -11.10 12.35
C CYS A 254 2.78 -11.03 10.84
N HIS A 255 3.51 -11.76 9.99
CA HIS A 255 3.23 -11.76 8.55
C HIS A 255 1.79 -12.20 8.26
N SER A 256 1.40 -13.35 8.79
CA SER A 256 0.00 -13.82 8.84
C SER A 256 -0.20 -14.53 10.17
N MET A 257 -1.27 -14.16 10.89
CA MET A 257 -1.51 -14.73 12.21
C MET A 257 -2.99 -14.86 12.51
N SER A 258 -3.31 -15.69 13.51
CA SER A 258 -4.66 -15.80 14.05
C SER A 258 -5.03 -14.56 14.85
N ILE A 259 -6.23 -14.04 14.60
CA ILE A 259 -6.80 -12.87 15.30
C ILE A 259 -8.19 -13.25 15.81
N PRO A 260 -8.26 -13.93 16.98
CA PRO A 260 -9.54 -14.31 17.56
C PRO A 260 -10.40 -13.10 17.92
N GLU A 261 -11.71 -13.31 18.00
CA GLU A 261 -12.70 -12.24 18.23
C GLU A 261 -12.42 -11.43 19.49
N GLU A 262 -12.08 -12.08 20.60
CA GLU A 262 -11.71 -11.40 21.85
C GLU A 262 -10.52 -10.46 21.66
N LEU A 263 -9.52 -10.86 20.87
CA LEU A 263 -8.32 -10.07 20.63
C LEU A 263 -8.61 -8.81 19.81
N TRP A 264 -9.28 -8.96 18.66
CA TRP A 264 -9.53 -7.79 17.81
C TRP A 264 -10.55 -6.83 18.44
N ARG A 265 -11.57 -7.33 19.14
CA ARG A 265 -12.53 -6.47 19.88
C ARG A 265 -11.83 -5.67 20.97
N LYS A 266 -10.95 -6.31 21.73
CA LYS A 266 -10.14 -5.64 22.77
C LYS A 266 -9.25 -4.56 22.17
N GLU A 267 -8.58 -4.84 21.05
CA GLU A 267 -7.66 -3.91 20.40
C GLU A 267 -8.38 -2.68 19.85
N THR A 268 -9.48 -2.88 19.16
CA THR A 268 -10.25 -1.79 18.52
C THR A 268 -11.21 -1.08 19.48
N GLY A 269 -11.45 -1.64 20.66
CA GLY A 269 -12.46 -1.14 21.60
C GLY A 269 -13.90 -1.30 21.12
N ARG A 270 -14.14 -2.12 20.09
CA ARG A 270 -15.45 -2.34 19.46
C ARG A 270 -16.14 -3.54 20.10
N TYR A 271 -16.69 -3.32 21.27
CA TYR A 271 -17.61 -4.26 21.92
C TYR A 271 -19.03 -3.89 21.51
N GLU A 272 -19.81 -4.86 21.00
CA GLU A 272 -21.25 -4.66 20.80
C GLU A 272 -21.98 -4.52 22.12
#